data_53d8bce0d83642a99c14bfbb7487a157
#
_entry.id   53d8bce0d83642a99c14bfbb7487a157
#
_cell.length_a   1.000
_cell.length_b   1.000
_cell.length_c   1.000
_cell.angle_alpha   90.00
_cell.angle_beta   90.00
_cell.angle_gamma   90.00
#
_symmetry.space_group_name_H-M   'P 1'
#
loop_
_entity.id
_entity.type
_entity.pdbx_description
1 polymer ?
#
loop_
_entity_poly.entity_id
_entity_poly.type
_entity_poly.pdbx_seq_one_letter_code
_entity_poly.pdbx_strand_id
1 'polypeptide(L)'
;MKKTILTTAFCALCAVASVAQEALWSGSQVTSPVVNADGTVTFNVVAPKAVKVEVTGDFLKPVQIDTPQGKVEQPGSAELVEENGVWTYTSEKLAPELYSYTIRVNGMNILDPSNAYVNRDIASLTSIFIVTADKGDKGDLYQVNEVPHGDVAKVWYDSPTLKMKRRMTVYTPAGYDKGKNYPVMYLLHGAGGDEDAWTTLGRAAQIMDNLIATGKAKPMIIVMPNGNTDCQAAPGAWSAGMYMPSFARSLNQKAVATMDESFPDIIKYVESHYKVAKGKQNRAICGLSMGGGHSFLTSKRYPDTFGYIGLFSAAIHMGGDAQKSTYQRLQEDKEVQAQLAKLFAAKPALYWIAIGKTDFLYQQNADLRKYLDEKGYPYEYRETEGGHIWRNWRIYLTEFSQKIFK
;
A
#
# COMPACT_ATOMS: atom_id res chain seq x y z
N MET A 1 -0.62 63.96 -22.75
CA MET A 1 0.51 63.34 -22.04
C MET A 1 0.13 62.54 -20.80
N LYS A 2 -0.83 62.97 -19.94
CA LYS A 2 -1.22 62.22 -18.70
C LYS A 2 -1.89 60.86 -18.95
N LYS A 3 -2.66 60.65 -20.02
CA LYS A 3 -3.31 59.37 -20.34
C LYS A 3 -2.35 58.28 -20.86
N THR A 4 -1.32 58.67 -21.58
CA THR A 4 -0.31 57.72 -22.12
C THR A 4 0.57 57.13 -21.01
N ILE A 5 0.90 57.91 -19.98
CA ILE A 5 1.71 57.50 -18.84
C ILE A 5 0.95 56.49 -17.98
N LEU A 6 -0.40 56.68 -17.83
CA LEU A 6 -1.22 55.73 -17.04
C LEU A 6 -1.35 54.35 -17.69
N THR A 7 -1.45 54.34 -19.04
CA THR A 7 -1.54 53.07 -19.80
C THR A 7 -0.23 52.29 -19.77
N THR A 8 0.91 52.99 -19.86
CA THR A 8 2.24 52.36 -19.79
C THR A 8 2.54 51.81 -18.38
N ALA A 9 2.11 52.53 -17.32
CA ALA A 9 2.26 52.05 -15.95
C ALA A 9 1.37 50.84 -15.67
N PHE A 10 0.16 50.77 -16.24
CA PHE A 10 -0.73 49.59 -16.08
C PHE A 10 -0.19 48.38 -16.83
N CYS A 11 0.35 48.54 -18.05
CA CYS A 11 1.01 47.45 -18.78
C CYS A 11 2.30 46.97 -18.10
N ALA A 12 3.06 47.86 -17.45
CA ALA A 12 4.24 47.47 -16.69
C ALA A 12 3.89 46.72 -15.40
N LEU A 13 2.76 47.08 -14.72
CA LEU A 13 2.27 46.33 -13.56
C LEU A 13 1.75 44.95 -13.95
N CYS A 14 1.08 44.79 -15.09
CA CYS A 14 0.63 43.49 -15.59
C CYS A 14 1.81 42.58 -15.99
N ALA A 15 2.92 43.13 -16.49
CA ALA A 15 4.12 42.37 -16.82
C ALA A 15 4.85 41.84 -15.56
N VAL A 16 4.77 42.52 -14.43
CA VAL A 16 5.37 42.09 -13.15
C VAL A 16 4.51 41.05 -12.45
N ALA A 17 3.18 41.05 -12.70
CA ALA A 17 2.26 40.05 -12.09
C ALA A 17 2.34 38.66 -12.76
N SER A 18 3.01 38.51 -13.91
CA SER A 18 3.16 37.23 -14.61
C SER A 18 4.29 36.34 -14.08
N VAL A 19 5.11 36.82 -13.14
CA VAL A 19 6.26 36.09 -12.58
C VAL A 19 5.80 34.99 -11.58
N ALA A 20 4.55 35.01 -11.12
CA ALA A 20 4.02 34.03 -10.20
C ALA A 20 3.74 32.65 -10.83
N GLN A 21 3.90 32.49 -12.15
CA GLN A 21 3.67 31.24 -12.89
C GLN A 21 4.90 30.73 -13.65
N GLU A 22 6.10 31.16 -13.29
CA GLU A 22 7.34 30.69 -13.92
C GLU A 22 7.52 29.17 -13.90
N ALA A 23 6.97 28.50 -12.88
CA ALA A 23 7.01 27.06 -12.78
C ALA A 23 6.26 26.33 -13.93
N LEU A 24 5.34 26.99 -14.63
CA LEU A 24 4.63 26.39 -15.76
C LEU A 24 5.50 26.29 -17.04
N TRP A 25 6.58 27.07 -17.12
CA TRP A 25 7.44 27.13 -18.29
C TRP A 25 8.77 26.40 -18.12
N SER A 26 9.07 25.95 -16.90
CA SER A 26 10.31 25.23 -16.56
C SER A 26 10.17 23.71 -16.60
N GLY A 27 9.08 23.18 -17.18
CA GLY A 27 8.84 21.75 -17.32
C GLY A 27 9.94 21.03 -18.11
N SER A 28 10.18 19.78 -17.79
CA SER A 28 11.12 18.93 -18.52
C SER A 28 10.77 18.88 -20.01
N GLN A 29 11.78 19.01 -20.85
CA GLN A 29 11.62 18.94 -22.31
C GLN A 29 11.65 17.50 -22.84
N VAL A 30 11.76 16.51 -21.97
CA VAL A 30 11.78 15.09 -22.32
C VAL A 30 10.66 14.34 -21.63
N THR A 31 10.15 13.30 -22.30
CA THR A 31 9.22 12.35 -21.68
C THR A 31 10.02 11.25 -21.01
N SER A 32 9.73 10.98 -19.73
CA SER A 32 10.32 9.89 -18.96
C SER A 32 9.33 9.43 -17.86
N PRO A 33 9.18 8.13 -17.63
CA PRO A 33 9.60 7.05 -18.51
C PRO A 33 8.69 6.93 -19.75
N VAL A 34 9.18 6.29 -20.81
CA VAL A 34 8.39 5.90 -21.97
C VAL A 34 8.24 4.38 -21.94
N VAL A 35 7.03 3.89 -21.75
CA VAL A 35 6.72 2.46 -21.88
C VAL A 35 6.48 2.15 -23.35
N ASN A 36 7.38 1.38 -23.95
CA ASN A 36 7.36 1.06 -25.37
C ASN A 36 6.38 -0.09 -25.68
N ALA A 37 5.91 -0.16 -26.90
CA ALA A 37 4.93 -1.19 -27.35
C ALA A 37 5.50 -2.63 -27.27
N ASP A 38 6.81 -2.80 -27.29
CA ASP A 38 7.49 -4.10 -27.14
C ASP A 38 7.68 -4.53 -25.70
N GLY A 39 7.28 -3.69 -24.74
CA GLY A 39 7.42 -3.93 -23.31
C GLY A 39 8.77 -3.50 -22.72
N THR A 40 9.63 -2.86 -23.50
CA THR A 40 10.81 -2.16 -22.96
C THR A 40 10.41 -0.81 -22.39
N VAL A 41 11.28 -0.21 -21.56
CA VAL A 41 11.01 1.12 -20.96
C VAL A 41 12.22 2.00 -21.09
N THR A 42 12.01 3.20 -21.66
CA THR A 42 13.07 4.19 -21.89
C THR A 42 12.97 5.30 -20.85
N PHE A 43 14.08 5.57 -20.19
CA PHE A 43 14.25 6.67 -19.23
C PHE A 43 15.09 7.78 -19.87
N ASN A 44 14.62 9.02 -19.78
CA ASN A 44 15.31 10.19 -20.34
C ASN A 44 15.47 11.26 -19.26
N VAL A 45 16.69 11.68 -18.99
CA VAL A 45 17.01 12.65 -17.94
C VAL A 45 17.81 13.81 -18.52
N VAL A 46 17.29 15.03 -18.41
CA VAL A 46 18.03 16.25 -18.81
C VAL A 46 18.98 16.63 -17.68
N ALA A 47 20.26 16.38 -17.88
CA ALA A 47 21.30 16.69 -16.89
C ALA A 47 22.63 17.05 -17.58
N PRO A 48 22.70 18.21 -18.31
CA PRO A 48 23.84 18.55 -19.19
C PRO A 48 25.16 18.79 -18.45
N LYS A 49 25.11 18.94 -17.11
CA LYS A 49 26.31 19.11 -16.26
C LYS A 49 26.63 17.90 -15.40
N ALA A 50 25.87 16.80 -15.53
CA ALA A 50 26.14 15.60 -14.79
C ALA A 50 27.39 14.89 -15.35
N VAL A 51 28.14 14.24 -14.49
CA VAL A 51 29.27 13.37 -14.83
C VAL A 51 28.82 11.92 -14.96
N LYS A 52 27.77 11.56 -14.21
CA LYS A 52 27.20 10.22 -14.21
C LYS A 52 25.73 10.27 -13.86
N VAL A 53 24.89 9.55 -14.62
CA VAL A 53 23.48 9.36 -14.34
C VAL A 53 23.15 7.87 -14.38
N GLU A 54 22.44 7.39 -13.37
CA GLU A 54 21.99 6.00 -13.26
C GLU A 54 20.49 5.94 -12.96
N VAL A 55 19.80 4.92 -13.44
CA VAL A 55 18.47 4.55 -12.98
C VAL A 55 18.62 3.36 -12.02
N THR A 56 17.92 3.44 -10.87
CA THR A 56 17.89 2.34 -9.89
C THR A 56 16.44 1.94 -9.68
N GLY A 57 16.12 0.65 -9.79
CA GLY A 57 14.74 0.21 -9.66
C GLY A 57 14.57 -1.30 -9.50
N ASP A 58 13.38 -1.70 -9.09
CA ASP A 58 13.00 -3.09 -8.85
C ASP A 58 12.72 -3.88 -10.16
N PHE A 59 12.85 -3.24 -11.30
CA PHE A 59 12.83 -3.86 -12.63
C PHE A 59 14.21 -4.34 -13.10
N LEU A 60 15.27 -3.93 -12.42
CA LEU A 60 16.64 -4.35 -12.70
C LEU A 60 17.03 -5.54 -11.84
N LYS A 61 18.02 -6.30 -12.28
CA LYS A 61 18.53 -7.45 -11.52
C LYS A 61 19.00 -6.99 -10.14
N PRO A 62 18.46 -7.54 -9.04
CA PRO A 62 18.82 -7.11 -7.71
C PRO A 62 20.29 -7.41 -7.39
N VAL A 63 20.86 -6.59 -6.51
CA VAL A 63 22.22 -6.74 -6.01
C VAL A 63 22.17 -7.18 -4.56
N GLN A 64 22.94 -8.22 -4.21
CA GLN A 64 23.11 -8.66 -2.83
C GLN A 64 24.14 -7.77 -2.14
N ILE A 65 23.78 -7.19 -1.01
CA ILE A 65 24.71 -6.45 -0.16
C ILE A 65 24.82 -7.12 1.22
N ASP A 66 26.05 -7.14 1.77
CA ASP A 66 26.29 -7.63 3.11
C ASP A 66 25.95 -6.53 4.13
N THR A 67 25.12 -6.87 5.11
CA THR A 67 24.79 -5.99 6.23
C THR A 67 25.11 -6.70 7.56
N PRO A 68 25.22 -5.98 8.69
CA PRO A 68 25.38 -6.62 9.99
C PRO A 68 24.28 -7.63 10.35
N GLN A 69 23.12 -7.54 9.71
CA GLN A 69 21.96 -8.43 9.90
C GLN A 69 21.92 -9.58 8.86
N GLY A 70 22.91 -9.66 7.97
CA GLY A 70 22.97 -10.65 6.90
C GLY A 70 22.90 -10.05 5.50
N LYS A 71 22.76 -10.91 4.50
CA LYS A 71 22.65 -10.49 3.10
C LYS A 71 21.25 -9.92 2.83
N VAL A 72 21.20 -8.72 2.24
CA VAL A 72 19.97 -8.04 1.86
C VAL A 72 19.98 -7.77 0.35
N GLU A 73 18.87 -8.04 -0.31
CA GLU A 73 18.68 -7.63 -1.70
C GLU A 73 18.38 -6.15 -1.80
N GLN A 74 19.08 -5.47 -2.72
CA GLN A 74 18.78 -4.09 -3.09
C GLN A 74 18.41 -4.01 -4.56
N PRO A 75 17.59 -3.01 -4.98
CA PRO A 75 17.30 -2.76 -6.37
C PRO A 75 18.59 -2.61 -7.18
N GLY A 76 18.61 -3.18 -8.38
CA GLY A 76 19.71 -3.01 -9.32
C GLY A 76 19.82 -1.57 -9.82
N SER A 77 20.94 -1.26 -10.47
CA SER A 77 21.15 0.01 -11.16
C SER A 77 21.72 -0.21 -12.57
N ALA A 78 21.41 0.74 -13.47
CA ALA A 78 21.93 0.81 -14.82
C ALA A 78 22.38 2.23 -15.12
N GLU A 79 23.52 2.39 -15.77
CA GLU A 79 24.06 3.66 -16.18
C GLU A 79 23.37 4.13 -17.47
N LEU A 80 23.02 5.42 -17.53
CA LEU A 80 22.47 6.07 -18.72
C LEU A 80 23.61 6.55 -19.62
N VAL A 81 23.34 6.60 -20.93
CA VAL A 81 24.28 7.15 -21.93
C VAL A 81 23.88 8.59 -22.26
N GLU A 82 24.85 9.49 -22.25
CA GLU A 82 24.64 10.91 -22.53
C GLU A 82 24.74 11.21 -24.03
N GLU A 83 23.76 11.96 -24.54
CA GLU A 83 23.82 12.56 -25.87
C GLU A 83 23.13 13.94 -25.83
N ASN A 84 23.87 15.00 -26.19
CA ASN A 84 23.38 16.38 -26.26
C ASN A 84 22.71 16.89 -24.97
N GLY A 85 23.24 16.53 -23.82
CA GLY A 85 22.72 16.93 -22.49
C GLY A 85 21.56 16.10 -21.99
N VAL A 86 21.12 15.08 -22.73
CA VAL A 86 20.09 14.11 -22.32
C VAL A 86 20.75 12.77 -22.06
N TRP A 87 20.47 12.23 -20.91
CA TRP A 87 20.91 10.89 -20.48
C TRP A 87 19.80 9.89 -20.74
N THR A 88 20.08 8.80 -21.45
CA THR A 88 19.07 7.81 -21.88
C THR A 88 19.48 6.39 -21.49
N TYR A 89 18.51 5.61 -21.03
CA TYR A 89 18.63 4.16 -20.84
C TYR A 89 17.33 3.47 -21.26
N THR A 90 17.43 2.39 -22.02
CA THR A 90 16.27 1.54 -22.36
C THR A 90 16.47 0.18 -21.72
N SER A 91 15.48 -0.30 -20.99
CA SER A 91 15.49 -1.60 -20.32
C SER A 91 15.38 -2.75 -21.32
N GLU A 92 15.66 -3.96 -20.86
CA GLU A 92 15.16 -5.16 -21.50
C GLU A 92 13.63 -5.20 -21.44
N LYS A 93 12.99 -6.12 -22.18
CA LYS A 93 11.55 -6.35 -22.09
C LYS A 93 11.14 -6.74 -20.68
N LEU A 94 10.21 -5.99 -20.09
CA LEU A 94 9.71 -6.20 -18.73
C LEU A 94 8.39 -6.98 -18.73
N ALA A 95 8.18 -7.74 -17.68
CA ALA A 95 6.90 -8.39 -17.42
C ALA A 95 5.82 -7.36 -17.05
N PRO A 96 4.52 -7.65 -17.30
CA PRO A 96 3.42 -6.80 -16.83
C PRO A 96 3.41 -6.66 -15.31
N GLU A 97 3.65 -5.44 -14.81
CA GLU A 97 3.74 -5.13 -13.38
C GLU A 97 3.79 -3.60 -13.15
N LEU A 98 3.61 -3.17 -11.90
CA LEU A 98 3.97 -1.84 -11.43
C LEU A 98 5.38 -1.87 -10.84
N TYR A 99 6.25 -1.02 -11.35
CA TYR A 99 7.64 -0.88 -10.98
C TYR A 99 7.93 0.45 -10.30
N SER A 100 8.90 0.44 -9.38
CA SER A 100 9.39 1.61 -8.66
C SER A 100 10.84 1.88 -9.02
N TYR A 101 11.20 3.17 -9.15
CA TYR A 101 12.56 3.57 -9.49
C TYR A 101 12.93 4.95 -8.93
N THR A 102 14.22 5.22 -8.91
CA THR A 102 14.81 6.55 -8.69
C THR A 102 15.89 6.81 -9.71
N ILE A 103 16.17 8.08 -9.96
CA ILE A 103 17.32 8.51 -10.74
C ILE A 103 18.46 8.86 -9.79
N ARG A 104 19.69 8.49 -10.14
CA ARG A 104 20.88 8.87 -9.38
C ARG A 104 21.76 9.76 -10.25
N VAL A 105 21.90 11.01 -9.85
CA VAL A 105 22.75 12.01 -10.55
C VAL A 105 23.98 12.28 -9.68
N ASN A 106 25.16 11.98 -10.21
CA ASN A 106 26.43 12.14 -9.50
C ASN A 106 26.42 11.55 -8.07
N GLY A 107 25.77 10.38 -7.90
CA GLY A 107 25.64 9.68 -6.63
C GLY A 107 24.46 10.12 -5.76
N MET A 108 23.72 11.17 -6.09
CA MET A 108 22.55 11.65 -5.36
C MET A 108 21.27 11.02 -5.92
N ASN A 109 20.47 10.36 -5.09
CA ASN A 109 19.16 9.85 -5.48
C ASN A 109 18.14 11.00 -5.56
N ILE A 110 17.42 11.07 -6.67
CA ILE A 110 16.33 12.02 -6.93
C ILE A 110 15.13 11.26 -7.51
N LEU A 111 13.95 11.85 -7.41
CA LEU A 111 12.81 11.44 -8.23
C LEU A 111 13.10 11.79 -9.70
N ASP A 112 12.45 11.08 -10.62
CA ASP A 112 12.50 11.47 -12.03
C ASP A 112 11.79 12.83 -12.23
N PRO A 113 12.50 13.88 -12.67
CA PRO A 113 11.88 15.20 -12.81
C PRO A 113 10.79 15.26 -13.89
N SER A 114 10.77 14.30 -14.80
CA SER A 114 9.78 14.19 -15.87
C SER A 114 8.59 13.32 -15.53
N ASN A 115 8.59 12.67 -14.35
CA ASN A 115 7.53 11.79 -13.91
C ASN A 115 6.87 12.30 -12.61
N ALA A 116 5.69 12.87 -12.74
CA ALA A 116 4.91 13.32 -11.58
C ALA A 116 4.26 12.18 -10.79
N TYR A 117 4.35 10.93 -11.28
CA TYR A 117 3.73 9.79 -10.64
C TYR A 117 4.68 9.14 -9.65
N VAL A 118 4.46 9.45 -8.37
CA VAL A 118 5.33 9.04 -7.26
C VAL A 118 4.55 8.30 -6.17
N ASN A 119 5.24 7.38 -5.51
CA ASN A 119 4.76 6.71 -4.31
C ASN A 119 5.66 7.06 -3.12
N ARG A 120 5.04 7.18 -1.95
CA ARG A 120 5.73 7.24 -0.66
C ARG A 120 5.59 5.89 0.04
N ASP A 121 6.73 5.28 0.35
CA ASP A 121 6.79 4.09 1.21
C ASP A 121 7.67 4.41 2.43
N ILE A 122 7.09 4.32 3.62
CA ILE A 122 7.71 4.73 4.89
C ILE A 122 8.19 6.19 4.81
N ALA A 123 9.48 6.42 4.62
CA ALA A 123 10.14 7.72 4.48
C ALA A 123 10.74 7.94 3.08
N SER A 124 10.62 6.98 2.19
CA SER A 124 11.19 7.01 0.85
C SER A 124 10.16 7.42 -0.18
N LEU A 125 10.60 8.22 -1.15
CA LEU A 125 9.82 8.53 -2.35
C LEU A 125 10.45 7.82 -3.55
N THR A 126 9.60 7.24 -4.39
CA THR A 126 10.01 6.63 -5.66
C THR A 126 9.10 7.09 -6.78
N SER A 127 9.65 7.27 -7.96
CA SER A 127 8.88 7.38 -9.20
C SER A 127 8.39 5.97 -9.59
N ILE A 128 7.24 5.89 -10.26
CA ILE A 128 6.67 4.61 -10.68
C ILE A 128 6.27 4.62 -12.14
N PHE A 129 6.20 3.43 -12.73
CA PHE A 129 5.58 3.18 -14.02
C PHE A 129 4.89 1.81 -14.03
N ILE A 130 3.98 1.61 -14.98
CA ILE A 130 3.24 0.35 -15.14
C ILE A 130 3.49 -0.17 -16.55
N VAL A 131 3.88 -1.43 -16.66
CA VAL A 131 3.98 -2.17 -17.92
C VAL A 131 2.79 -3.08 -18.05
N THR A 132 2.15 -3.07 -19.21
CA THR A 132 1.08 -3.99 -19.60
C THR A 132 1.46 -4.66 -20.93
N ALA A 133 1.02 -5.88 -21.13
CA ALA A 133 1.12 -6.57 -22.41
C ALA A 133 -0.26 -6.92 -22.95
N ASP A 134 -1.14 -7.47 -22.10
CA ASP A 134 -2.45 -7.95 -22.48
C ASP A 134 -3.52 -7.44 -21.51
N LYS A 135 -4.75 -7.29 -22.02
CA LYS A 135 -5.89 -6.92 -21.18
C LYS A 135 -6.15 -7.99 -20.12
N GLY A 136 -6.25 -7.55 -18.87
CA GLY A 136 -6.48 -8.41 -17.71
C GLY A 136 -5.21 -9.03 -17.12
N ASP A 137 -4.01 -8.68 -17.60
CA ASP A 137 -2.76 -9.00 -16.93
C ASP A 137 -2.57 -8.17 -15.64
N LYS A 138 -1.48 -8.39 -14.92
CA LYS A 138 -1.24 -7.68 -13.66
C LYS A 138 -1.11 -6.17 -13.85
N GLY A 139 -0.39 -5.75 -14.88
CA GLY A 139 -0.21 -4.33 -15.19
C GLY A 139 -1.54 -3.67 -15.52
N ASP A 140 -2.36 -4.31 -16.36
CA ASP A 140 -3.69 -3.83 -16.72
C ASP A 140 -4.61 -3.69 -15.49
N LEU A 141 -4.56 -4.64 -14.55
CA LEU A 141 -5.32 -4.55 -13.30
C LEU A 141 -4.91 -3.36 -12.41
N TYR A 142 -3.66 -2.87 -12.54
CA TYR A 142 -3.16 -1.75 -11.74
C TYR A 142 -3.41 -0.40 -12.42
N GLN A 143 -3.80 -0.37 -13.69
CA GLN A 143 -4.12 0.85 -14.42
C GLN A 143 -5.54 1.36 -14.14
N VAL A 144 -5.75 2.63 -14.47
CA VAL A 144 -7.07 3.24 -14.55
C VAL A 144 -7.64 2.90 -15.93
N ASN A 145 -8.50 1.89 -15.99
CA ASN A 145 -9.15 1.45 -17.22
C ASN A 145 -10.48 2.18 -17.44
N GLU A 146 -11.03 2.12 -18.64
CA GLU A 146 -12.36 2.67 -18.97
C GLU A 146 -13.47 1.76 -18.42
N VAL A 147 -13.63 1.75 -17.12
CA VAL A 147 -14.64 1.00 -16.37
C VAL A 147 -15.35 1.94 -15.38
N PRO A 148 -16.52 1.58 -14.86
CA PRO A 148 -17.12 2.35 -13.78
C PRO A 148 -16.21 2.40 -12.56
N HIS A 149 -15.91 3.61 -12.06
CA HIS A 149 -15.03 3.83 -10.93
C HIS A 149 -15.80 4.02 -9.62
N GLY A 150 -15.22 3.50 -8.54
CA GLY A 150 -15.65 3.79 -7.19
C GLY A 150 -15.06 5.10 -6.67
N ASP A 151 -15.59 5.56 -5.54
CA ASP A 151 -15.11 6.76 -4.87
C ASP A 151 -14.11 6.41 -3.77
N VAL A 152 -13.08 7.26 -3.60
CA VAL A 152 -12.10 7.16 -2.52
C VAL A 152 -12.19 8.40 -1.64
N ALA A 153 -12.65 8.22 -0.40
CA ALA A 153 -12.81 9.28 0.56
C ALA A 153 -11.82 9.13 1.73
N LYS A 154 -11.28 10.26 2.21
CA LYS A 154 -10.51 10.33 3.45
C LYS A 154 -11.42 10.88 4.54
N VAL A 155 -11.72 10.06 5.51
CA VAL A 155 -12.71 10.39 6.55
C VAL A 155 -12.10 10.40 7.94
N TRP A 156 -12.54 11.35 8.76
CA TRP A 156 -12.13 11.45 10.16
C TRP A 156 -13.20 10.83 11.04
N TYR A 157 -12.77 10.08 12.04
CA TYR A 157 -13.63 9.46 13.03
C TYR A 157 -13.08 9.63 14.43
N ASP A 158 -13.96 9.62 15.42
CA ASP A 158 -13.57 9.61 16.82
C ASP A 158 -13.25 8.18 17.24
N SER A 159 -12.09 7.99 17.87
CA SER A 159 -11.73 6.75 18.54
C SER A 159 -11.69 6.97 20.05
N PRO A 160 -12.79 6.67 20.76
CA PRO A 160 -12.83 6.76 22.23
C PRO A 160 -11.77 5.89 22.90
N THR A 161 -11.52 4.71 22.35
CA THR A 161 -10.51 3.75 22.84
C THR A 161 -9.11 4.35 22.80
N LEU A 162 -8.74 5.03 21.71
CA LEU A 162 -7.44 5.71 21.57
C LEU A 162 -7.43 7.17 22.04
N LYS A 163 -8.58 7.69 22.49
CA LYS A 163 -8.77 9.06 22.99
C LYS A 163 -8.33 10.15 21.99
N MET A 164 -8.52 9.90 20.70
CA MET A 164 -8.16 10.85 19.65
C MET A 164 -9.07 10.73 18.43
N LYS A 165 -9.10 11.79 17.62
CA LYS A 165 -9.62 11.73 16.25
C LYS A 165 -8.61 11.05 15.35
N ARG A 166 -9.09 10.18 14.47
CA ARG A 166 -8.26 9.42 13.55
C ARG A 166 -8.80 9.49 12.12
N ARG A 167 -7.93 9.32 11.17
CA ARG A 167 -8.28 9.26 9.76
C ARG A 167 -8.19 7.84 9.22
N MET A 168 -9.06 7.53 8.27
CA MET A 168 -9.00 6.33 7.45
C MET A 168 -9.36 6.68 6.00
N THR A 169 -8.94 5.86 5.06
CA THR A 169 -9.35 5.93 3.67
C THR A 169 -10.45 4.90 3.42
N VAL A 170 -11.52 5.30 2.74
CA VAL A 170 -12.65 4.43 2.43
C VAL A 170 -12.90 4.45 0.93
N TYR A 171 -12.92 3.28 0.32
CA TYR A 171 -13.39 3.08 -1.05
C TYR A 171 -14.84 2.59 -1.04
N THR A 172 -15.68 3.19 -1.86
CA THR A 172 -17.04 2.72 -2.14
C THR A 172 -17.15 2.35 -3.62
N PRO A 173 -17.80 1.22 -3.97
CA PRO A 173 -17.82 0.75 -5.35
C PRO A 173 -18.67 1.64 -6.26
N ALA A 174 -18.43 1.60 -7.55
CA ALA A 174 -19.24 2.33 -8.55
C ALA A 174 -20.73 2.07 -8.35
N GLY A 175 -21.53 3.13 -8.35
CA GLY A 175 -22.98 3.06 -8.13
C GLY A 175 -23.41 2.82 -6.69
N TYR A 176 -22.56 3.11 -5.72
CA TYR A 176 -22.80 2.95 -4.29
C TYR A 176 -24.12 3.57 -3.79
N ASP A 177 -24.54 4.70 -4.29
CA ASP A 177 -25.74 5.45 -3.81
C ASP A 177 -27.09 4.81 -4.16
N LYS A 178 -27.12 3.68 -4.84
CA LYS A 178 -28.35 3.06 -5.39
C LYS A 178 -29.11 2.16 -4.40
N GLY A 179 -29.05 2.46 -3.10
CA GLY A 179 -29.95 1.88 -2.08
C GLY A 179 -29.60 0.47 -1.58
N LYS A 180 -28.49 -0.13 -2.03
CA LYS A 180 -28.04 -1.45 -1.59
C LYS A 180 -27.16 -1.36 -0.35
N ASN A 181 -27.15 -2.41 0.47
CA ASN A 181 -26.13 -2.62 1.49
C ASN A 181 -24.98 -3.46 0.92
N TYR A 182 -23.76 -3.08 1.25
CA TYR A 182 -22.53 -3.69 0.73
C TYR A 182 -21.76 -4.42 1.82
N PRO A 183 -21.13 -5.57 1.52
CA PRO A 183 -20.16 -6.17 2.41
C PRO A 183 -18.94 -5.26 2.56
N VAL A 184 -18.19 -5.44 3.66
CA VAL A 184 -17.04 -4.59 4.02
C VAL A 184 -15.78 -5.41 4.15
N MET A 185 -14.72 -5.00 3.47
CA MET A 185 -13.36 -5.48 3.67
C MET A 185 -12.55 -4.42 4.41
N TYR A 186 -12.02 -4.77 5.57
CA TYR A 186 -11.04 -3.98 6.31
C TYR A 186 -9.65 -4.40 5.86
N LEU A 187 -8.91 -3.47 5.23
CA LEU A 187 -7.63 -3.72 4.56
C LEU A 187 -6.51 -2.94 5.25
N LEU A 188 -5.63 -3.64 5.95
CA LEU A 188 -4.66 -3.06 6.89
C LEU A 188 -3.26 -2.99 6.29
N HIS A 189 -2.58 -1.84 6.46
CA HIS A 189 -1.23 -1.60 5.98
C HIS A 189 -0.14 -2.18 6.91
N GLY A 190 1.10 -2.25 6.43
CA GLY A 190 2.27 -2.69 7.17
C GLY A 190 2.95 -1.61 8.01
N ALA A 191 3.99 -1.99 8.75
CA ALA A 191 4.79 -1.06 9.54
C ALA A 191 5.37 0.05 8.64
N GLY A 192 5.33 1.28 9.13
CA GLY A 192 5.78 2.46 8.39
C GLY A 192 4.80 3.01 7.35
N GLY A 193 3.75 2.26 7.01
CA GLY A 193 2.64 2.74 6.20
C GLY A 193 1.61 3.54 7.02
N ASP A 194 0.54 3.91 6.36
CA ASP A 194 -0.59 4.62 6.92
C ASP A 194 -1.85 4.36 6.07
N GLU A 195 -2.93 5.07 6.33
CA GLU A 195 -4.22 4.90 5.64
C GLU A 195 -4.20 5.19 4.13
N ASP A 196 -3.09 5.71 3.59
CA ASP A 196 -2.92 5.99 2.17
C ASP A 196 -2.17 4.87 1.42
N ALA A 197 -1.47 3.99 2.14
CA ALA A 197 -0.56 3.00 1.55
C ALA A 197 -1.24 2.07 0.54
N TRP A 198 -2.42 1.55 0.85
CA TRP A 198 -3.13 0.64 -0.05
C TRP A 198 -3.69 1.31 -1.31
N THR A 199 -4.05 2.60 -1.25
CA THR A 199 -4.51 3.33 -2.44
C THR A 199 -3.37 3.78 -3.34
N THR A 200 -2.20 4.05 -2.77
CA THR A 200 -1.00 4.50 -3.52
C THR A 200 -0.15 3.30 -3.97
N LEU A 201 0.54 2.64 -3.05
CA LEU A 201 1.42 1.50 -3.33
C LEU A 201 0.66 0.24 -3.75
N GLY A 202 -0.51 0.01 -3.12
CA GLY A 202 -1.35 -1.17 -3.34
C GLY A 202 -2.28 -1.08 -4.54
N ARG A 203 -2.54 0.11 -5.08
CA ARG A 203 -3.49 0.33 -6.19
C ARG A 203 -4.89 -0.25 -5.91
N ALA A 204 -5.32 -0.27 -4.66
CA ALA A 204 -6.52 -0.98 -4.22
C ALA A 204 -7.80 -0.54 -4.97
N ALA A 205 -7.98 0.77 -5.21
CA ALA A 205 -9.14 1.28 -5.94
C ALA A 205 -9.17 0.76 -7.38
N GLN A 206 -8.03 0.84 -8.10
CA GLN A 206 -7.91 0.39 -9.49
C GLN A 206 -8.12 -1.12 -9.61
N ILE A 207 -7.49 -1.91 -8.73
CA ILE A 207 -7.68 -3.37 -8.69
C ILE A 207 -9.17 -3.69 -8.50
N MET A 208 -9.83 -3.01 -7.56
CA MET A 208 -11.24 -3.31 -7.28
C MET A 208 -12.19 -2.85 -8.38
N ASP A 209 -11.98 -1.67 -8.96
CA ASP A 209 -12.77 -1.22 -10.12
C ASP A 209 -12.69 -2.22 -11.27
N ASN A 210 -11.48 -2.66 -11.62
CA ASN A 210 -11.24 -3.62 -12.69
C ASN A 210 -11.81 -5.01 -12.38
N LEU A 211 -11.69 -5.49 -11.15
CA LEU A 211 -12.24 -6.79 -10.74
C LEU A 211 -13.78 -6.78 -10.68
N ILE A 212 -14.38 -5.70 -10.18
CA ILE A 212 -15.84 -5.55 -10.09
C ILE A 212 -16.43 -5.42 -11.49
N ALA A 213 -15.85 -4.60 -12.36
CA ALA A 213 -16.31 -4.41 -13.73
C ALA A 213 -16.28 -5.71 -14.56
N THR A 214 -15.30 -6.59 -14.29
CA THR A 214 -15.19 -7.90 -14.95
C THR A 214 -15.96 -9.03 -14.24
N GLY A 215 -16.71 -8.72 -13.17
CA GLY A 215 -17.46 -9.70 -12.38
C GLY A 215 -16.61 -10.67 -11.56
N LYS A 216 -15.30 -10.43 -11.46
CA LYS A 216 -14.37 -11.29 -10.70
C LYS A 216 -14.44 -11.05 -9.19
N ALA A 217 -14.81 -9.85 -8.75
CA ALA A 217 -15.07 -9.54 -7.35
C ALA A 217 -16.49 -8.98 -7.16
N LYS A 218 -17.07 -9.20 -5.98
CA LYS A 218 -18.34 -8.56 -5.58
C LYS A 218 -18.11 -7.08 -5.30
N PRO A 219 -19.06 -6.19 -5.65
CA PRO A 219 -19.04 -4.82 -5.16
C PRO A 219 -19.00 -4.80 -3.62
N MET A 220 -18.01 -4.11 -3.04
CA MET A 220 -17.80 -4.03 -1.60
C MET A 220 -17.24 -2.66 -1.20
N ILE A 221 -17.45 -2.28 0.05
CA ILE A 221 -16.76 -1.17 0.70
C ILE A 221 -15.39 -1.67 1.18
N ILE A 222 -14.34 -0.86 0.97
CA ILE A 222 -13.02 -1.16 1.54
C ILE A 222 -12.66 -0.06 2.52
N VAL A 223 -12.33 -0.46 3.74
CA VAL A 223 -11.93 0.43 4.82
C VAL A 223 -10.44 0.23 5.10
N MET A 224 -9.65 1.27 4.91
CA MET A 224 -8.20 1.28 5.08
C MET A 224 -7.84 2.24 6.23
N PRO A 225 -7.87 1.77 7.50
CA PRO A 225 -7.54 2.59 8.64
C PRO A 225 -6.04 2.77 8.80
N ASN A 226 -5.63 3.81 9.51
CA ASN A 226 -4.26 3.91 9.99
C ASN A 226 -4.02 2.92 11.13
N GLY A 227 -3.09 1.99 10.96
CA GLY A 227 -2.74 0.96 11.94
C GLY A 227 -1.82 1.45 13.06
N ASN A 228 -1.23 2.66 12.93
CA ASN A 228 -0.36 3.24 13.94
C ASN A 228 -1.23 3.93 15.03
N THR A 229 -1.39 3.30 16.17
CA THR A 229 -2.34 3.71 17.21
C THR A 229 -1.96 4.98 17.98
N ASP A 230 -0.77 5.49 17.76
CA ASP A 230 -0.24 6.76 18.29
C ASP A 230 -0.37 7.95 17.32
N CYS A 231 -0.89 7.72 16.10
CA CYS A 231 -1.02 8.73 15.06
C CYS A 231 -2.48 9.04 14.74
N GLN A 232 -2.78 10.32 14.43
CA GLN A 232 -4.11 10.71 13.96
C GLN A 232 -4.33 10.37 12.49
N ALA A 233 -3.31 10.59 11.67
CA ALA A 233 -3.37 10.43 10.21
C ALA A 233 -1.97 10.24 9.62
N ALA A 234 -1.91 10.02 8.32
CA ALA A 234 -0.68 10.00 7.53
C ALA A 234 0.15 11.29 7.72
N PRO A 235 1.49 11.24 7.52
CA PRO A 235 2.35 12.41 7.49
C PRO A 235 1.80 13.50 6.57
N GLY A 236 1.88 14.76 7.00
CA GLY A 236 1.33 15.90 6.27
C GLY A 236 -0.18 16.13 6.42
N ALA A 237 -0.92 15.18 7.00
CA ALA A 237 -2.38 15.27 7.16
C ALA A 237 -2.84 15.64 8.58
N TRP A 238 -1.92 15.91 9.50
CA TRP A 238 -2.19 16.40 10.86
C TRP A 238 -0.99 17.17 11.40
N SER A 239 -1.23 18.17 12.25
CA SER A 239 -0.20 19.16 12.63
C SER A 239 1.01 18.55 13.31
N ALA A 240 0.82 17.68 14.30
CA ALA A 240 1.93 17.06 15.03
C ALA A 240 2.75 16.03 14.21
N GLY A 241 2.18 15.51 13.11
CA GLY A 241 2.84 14.59 12.19
C GLY A 241 3.23 15.20 10.84
N MET A 242 3.21 16.53 10.72
CA MET A 242 3.37 17.22 9.43
C MET A 242 4.64 16.79 8.66
N TYR A 243 5.77 16.67 9.34
CA TYR A 243 7.07 16.43 8.71
C TYR A 243 7.71 15.09 9.09
N MET A 244 6.99 14.24 9.83
CA MET A 244 7.57 13.01 10.37
C MET A 244 6.98 11.78 9.67
N PRO A 245 7.83 10.84 9.20
CA PRO A 245 7.38 9.51 8.80
C PRO A 245 6.64 8.80 9.94
N SER A 246 5.59 8.05 9.62
CA SER A 246 4.80 7.32 10.63
C SER A 246 5.66 6.40 11.50
N PHE A 247 6.66 5.75 10.91
CA PHE A 247 7.57 4.83 11.61
C PHE A 247 8.41 5.51 12.69
N ALA A 248 8.86 6.75 12.49
CA ALA A 248 9.73 7.45 13.44
C ALA A 248 9.03 7.80 14.76
N ARG A 249 7.69 7.83 14.77
CA ARG A 249 6.90 8.20 15.96
C ARG A 249 6.64 7.04 16.88
N SER A 250 6.42 5.86 16.34
CA SER A 250 6.14 4.64 17.13
C SER A 250 7.25 4.28 18.09
N LEU A 251 8.46 4.85 17.91
CA LEU A 251 9.60 4.66 18.80
C LEU A 251 9.53 5.49 20.09
N ASN A 252 8.67 6.53 20.15
CA ASN A 252 8.73 7.54 21.21
C ASN A 252 7.43 7.76 22.01
N GLN A 253 6.30 7.15 21.61
CA GLN A 253 5.03 7.32 22.31
C GLN A 253 4.41 5.95 22.60
N LYS A 254 4.12 5.67 23.87
CA LYS A 254 3.36 4.49 24.26
C LYS A 254 1.90 4.70 23.86
N ALA A 255 1.38 3.87 22.97
CA ALA A 255 -0.04 3.89 22.59
C ALA A 255 -0.93 3.61 23.82
N VAL A 256 -2.07 4.28 23.88
CA VAL A 256 -3.05 4.12 24.97
C VAL A 256 -3.71 2.74 24.89
N ALA A 257 -3.92 2.24 23.69
CA ALA A 257 -4.48 0.92 23.40
C ALA A 257 -3.93 0.37 22.10
N THR A 258 -4.14 -0.92 21.86
CA THR A 258 -3.70 -1.61 20.63
C THR A 258 -4.72 -1.42 19.50
N MET A 259 -4.31 -1.80 18.27
CA MET A 259 -5.18 -1.70 17.09
C MET A 259 -6.40 -2.63 17.22
N ASP A 260 -6.22 -3.85 17.71
CA ASP A 260 -7.32 -4.80 17.92
C ASP A 260 -8.30 -4.34 19.02
N GLU A 261 -7.81 -3.68 20.08
CA GLU A 261 -8.68 -3.08 21.10
C GLU A 261 -9.53 -1.92 20.57
N SER A 262 -8.97 -1.10 19.69
CA SER A 262 -9.63 0.06 19.10
C SER A 262 -10.48 -0.27 17.86
N PHE A 263 -10.40 -1.50 17.34
CA PHE A 263 -11.08 -1.87 16.10
C PHE A 263 -12.60 -1.72 16.12
N PRO A 264 -13.31 -1.96 17.26
CA PRO A 264 -14.75 -1.69 17.36
C PRO A 264 -15.14 -0.25 17.07
N ASP A 265 -14.27 0.74 17.35
CA ASP A 265 -14.54 2.15 17.04
C ASP A 265 -14.67 2.36 15.53
N ILE A 266 -13.79 1.69 14.74
CA ILE A 266 -13.82 1.73 13.28
C ILE A 266 -15.09 1.08 12.74
N ILE A 267 -15.43 -0.12 13.22
CA ILE A 267 -16.65 -0.85 12.80
C ILE A 267 -17.89 0.02 13.08
N LYS A 268 -18.00 0.58 14.29
CA LYS A 268 -19.11 1.42 14.69
C LYS A 268 -19.27 2.63 13.78
N TYR A 269 -18.17 3.32 13.47
CA TYR A 269 -18.19 4.45 12.54
C TYR A 269 -18.68 4.04 11.16
N VAL A 270 -18.09 2.98 10.58
CA VAL A 270 -18.42 2.49 9.23
C VAL A 270 -19.89 2.09 9.14
N GLU A 271 -20.41 1.36 10.13
CA GLU A 271 -21.81 0.92 10.15
C GLU A 271 -22.82 2.04 10.36
N SER A 272 -22.39 3.16 10.94
CA SER A 272 -23.27 4.34 11.14
C SER A 272 -23.24 5.34 9.98
N HIS A 273 -22.21 5.29 9.10
CA HIS A 273 -22.02 6.28 8.03
C HIS A 273 -22.15 5.68 6.62
N TYR A 274 -22.08 4.36 6.49
CA TYR A 274 -22.12 3.67 5.19
C TYR A 274 -23.22 2.63 5.14
N LYS A 275 -23.69 2.30 3.93
CA LYS A 275 -24.71 1.27 3.67
C LYS A 275 -24.09 -0.13 3.77
N VAL A 276 -23.93 -0.63 4.98
CA VAL A 276 -23.24 -1.88 5.29
C VAL A 276 -24.21 -3.05 5.41
N ALA A 277 -23.91 -4.15 4.74
CA ALA A 277 -24.55 -5.44 4.98
C ALA A 277 -24.05 -6.04 6.31
N LYS A 278 -24.99 -6.34 7.20
CA LYS A 278 -24.69 -6.83 8.57
C LYS A 278 -24.33 -8.31 8.59
N GLY A 279 -23.66 -8.71 9.66
CA GLY A 279 -23.28 -10.10 9.95
C GLY A 279 -21.87 -10.44 9.47
N LYS A 280 -21.26 -11.44 10.11
CA LYS A 280 -19.87 -11.83 9.84
C LYS A 280 -19.63 -12.29 8.41
N GLN A 281 -20.63 -12.87 7.76
CA GLN A 281 -20.57 -13.30 6.37
C GLN A 281 -20.40 -12.12 5.37
N ASN A 282 -20.61 -10.88 5.82
CA ASN A 282 -20.45 -9.67 5.06
C ASN A 282 -19.24 -8.82 5.56
N ARG A 283 -18.37 -9.39 6.40
CA ARG A 283 -17.16 -8.71 6.87
C ARG A 283 -15.92 -9.53 6.60
N ALA A 284 -14.94 -8.90 5.99
CA ALA A 284 -13.59 -9.43 5.83
C ALA A 284 -12.59 -8.53 6.56
N ILE A 285 -11.53 -9.12 7.09
CA ILE A 285 -10.35 -8.41 7.58
C ILE A 285 -9.11 -9.04 6.96
N CYS A 286 -8.25 -8.21 6.40
CA CYS A 286 -6.97 -8.66 5.85
C CYS A 286 -5.93 -7.54 5.92
N GLY A 287 -4.67 -7.89 5.75
CA GLY A 287 -3.62 -6.90 5.74
C GLY A 287 -2.25 -7.49 5.55
N LEU A 288 -1.30 -6.63 5.26
CA LEU A 288 0.09 -7.00 5.04
C LEU A 288 0.96 -6.77 6.28
N SER A 289 1.94 -7.65 6.53
CA SER A 289 2.97 -7.46 7.55
C SER A 289 2.38 -7.17 8.94
N MET A 290 2.61 -5.99 9.51
CA MET A 290 1.96 -5.49 10.73
C MET A 290 0.42 -5.58 10.62
N GLY A 291 -0.15 -5.18 9.47
CA GLY A 291 -1.60 -5.26 9.22
C GLY A 291 -2.11 -6.71 9.15
N GLY A 292 -1.28 -7.66 8.69
CA GLY A 292 -1.55 -9.10 8.81
C GLY A 292 -1.57 -9.54 10.28
N GLY A 293 -0.62 -9.06 11.08
CA GLY A 293 -0.61 -9.25 12.53
C GLY A 293 -1.84 -8.65 13.22
N HIS A 294 -2.24 -7.43 12.84
CA HIS A 294 -3.48 -6.82 13.34
C HIS A 294 -4.72 -7.64 12.95
N SER A 295 -4.75 -8.19 11.73
CA SER A 295 -5.84 -9.07 11.28
C SER A 295 -5.90 -10.36 12.10
N PHE A 296 -4.75 -10.97 12.41
CA PHE A 296 -4.64 -12.11 13.31
C PHE A 296 -5.15 -11.78 14.72
N LEU A 297 -4.67 -10.69 15.32
CA LEU A 297 -5.05 -10.28 16.68
C LEU A 297 -6.54 -9.93 16.77
N THR A 298 -7.05 -9.12 15.83
CA THR A 298 -8.45 -8.69 15.82
C THR A 298 -9.42 -9.85 15.61
N SER A 299 -9.13 -10.74 14.66
CA SER A 299 -10.01 -11.86 14.35
C SER A 299 -10.13 -12.86 15.51
N LYS A 300 -9.03 -13.16 16.22
CA LYS A 300 -9.09 -14.06 17.38
C LYS A 300 -9.70 -13.40 18.62
N ARG A 301 -9.59 -12.05 18.78
CA ARG A 301 -10.25 -11.30 19.87
C ARG A 301 -11.76 -11.22 19.66
N TYR A 302 -12.21 -11.10 18.41
CA TYR A 302 -13.62 -10.97 18.03
C TYR A 302 -14.06 -12.08 17.06
N PRO A 303 -14.15 -13.34 17.51
CA PRO A 303 -14.26 -14.53 16.66
C PRO A 303 -15.54 -14.58 15.80
N ASP A 304 -16.63 -13.91 16.23
CA ASP A 304 -17.90 -13.86 15.51
C ASP A 304 -18.07 -12.63 14.61
N THR A 305 -17.00 -11.83 14.43
CA THR A 305 -17.11 -10.56 13.72
C THR A 305 -16.79 -10.68 12.24
N PHE A 306 -15.84 -11.55 11.87
CA PHE A 306 -15.35 -11.67 10.50
C PHE A 306 -15.57 -13.06 9.94
N GLY A 307 -16.17 -13.13 8.75
CA GLY A 307 -16.31 -14.37 8.00
C GLY A 307 -15.11 -14.72 7.14
N TYR A 308 -14.30 -13.73 6.80
CA TYR A 308 -13.13 -13.87 5.93
C TYR A 308 -11.92 -13.17 6.56
N ILE A 309 -10.84 -13.93 6.73
CA ILE A 309 -9.60 -13.45 7.34
C ILE A 309 -8.45 -13.70 6.36
N GLY A 310 -7.68 -12.66 6.04
CA GLY A 310 -6.52 -12.72 5.14
C GLY A 310 -5.24 -12.25 5.85
N LEU A 311 -4.24 -13.11 5.92
CA LEU A 311 -2.93 -12.84 6.50
C LEU A 311 -1.90 -12.77 5.36
N PHE A 312 -1.50 -11.54 4.98
CA PHE A 312 -0.55 -11.32 3.88
C PHE A 312 0.84 -11.03 4.47
N SER A 313 1.79 -11.96 4.32
CA SER A 313 3.11 -11.83 4.94
C SER A 313 3.01 -11.38 6.41
N ALA A 314 2.15 -12.01 7.20
CA ALA A 314 1.74 -11.49 8.49
C ALA A 314 2.85 -11.54 9.54
N ALA A 315 3.04 -10.42 10.26
CA ALA A 315 3.85 -10.38 11.47
C ALA A 315 3.04 -10.95 12.64
N ILE A 316 3.28 -12.20 12.98
CA ILE A 316 2.56 -12.90 14.05
C ILE A 316 3.11 -12.45 15.40
N HIS A 317 2.65 -11.29 15.87
CA HIS A 317 3.02 -10.76 17.17
C HIS A 317 2.21 -11.44 18.27
N MET A 318 2.96 -12.00 19.21
CA MET A 318 2.43 -12.59 20.44
C MET A 318 3.33 -12.18 21.60
N GLY A 319 2.76 -12.15 22.80
CA GLY A 319 3.55 -12.00 24.02
C GLY A 319 4.51 -13.18 24.24
N GLY A 320 5.29 -13.11 25.32
CA GLY A 320 6.19 -14.18 25.74
C GLY A 320 7.66 -13.95 25.36
N ASP A 321 8.46 -14.99 25.45
CA ASP A 321 9.90 -14.97 25.24
C ASP A 321 10.23 -14.80 23.75
N ALA A 322 10.91 -13.70 23.40
CA ALA A 322 11.34 -13.40 22.04
C ALA A 322 12.38 -14.40 21.48
N GLN A 323 13.04 -15.19 22.32
CA GLN A 323 14.00 -16.22 21.89
C GLN A 323 13.29 -17.49 21.41
N LYS A 324 12.00 -17.65 21.70
CA LYS A 324 11.20 -18.80 21.26
C LYS A 324 10.61 -18.57 19.88
N SER A 325 10.52 -19.65 19.10
CA SER A 325 9.81 -19.61 17.82
C SER A 325 8.33 -19.27 18.01
N THR A 326 7.68 -18.79 16.95
CA THR A 326 6.23 -18.53 16.96
C THR A 326 5.44 -19.80 17.33
N TYR A 327 5.86 -20.96 16.84
CA TYR A 327 5.24 -22.23 17.19
C TYR A 327 5.34 -22.54 18.69
N GLN A 328 6.53 -22.39 19.32
CA GLN A 328 6.70 -22.61 20.76
C GLN A 328 5.82 -21.66 21.59
N ARG A 329 5.78 -20.38 21.23
CA ARG A 329 4.90 -19.40 21.90
C ARG A 329 3.42 -19.74 21.76
N LEU A 330 2.96 -20.21 20.60
CA LEU A 330 1.60 -20.72 20.39
C LEU A 330 1.28 -21.93 21.29
N GLN A 331 2.25 -22.81 21.52
CA GLN A 331 2.08 -23.96 22.41
C GLN A 331 2.01 -23.59 23.91
N GLU A 332 2.61 -22.48 24.29
CA GLU A 332 2.68 -22.04 25.69
C GLU A 332 1.54 -21.07 26.06
N ASP A 333 1.11 -20.23 25.14
CA ASP A 333 0.10 -19.19 25.38
C ASP A 333 -1.32 -19.74 25.38
N LYS A 334 -1.80 -20.07 26.57
CA LYS A 334 -3.15 -20.65 26.77
C LYS A 334 -4.28 -19.69 26.37
N GLU A 335 -4.06 -18.40 26.49
CA GLU A 335 -5.06 -17.40 26.08
C GLU A 335 -5.20 -17.36 24.57
N VAL A 336 -4.10 -17.28 23.83
CA VAL A 336 -4.10 -17.33 22.36
C VAL A 336 -4.69 -18.64 21.86
N GLN A 337 -4.36 -19.78 22.49
CA GLN A 337 -4.96 -21.09 22.15
C GLN A 337 -6.49 -21.07 22.30
N ALA A 338 -6.99 -20.55 23.42
CA ALA A 338 -8.43 -20.46 23.68
C ALA A 338 -9.14 -19.50 22.70
N GLN A 339 -8.50 -18.38 22.34
CA GLN A 339 -9.02 -17.43 21.37
C GLN A 339 -9.09 -18.05 19.96
N LEU A 340 -8.05 -18.76 19.52
CA LEU A 340 -8.03 -19.46 18.23
C LEU A 340 -9.08 -20.59 18.19
N ALA A 341 -9.22 -21.34 19.28
CA ALA A 341 -10.26 -22.37 19.37
C ALA A 341 -11.68 -21.77 19.20
N LYS A 342 -11.96 -20.62 19.82
CA LYS A 342 -13.23 -19.91 19.63
C LYS A 342 -13.40 -19.41 18.21
N LEU A 343 -12.36 -18.86 17.59
CA LEU A 343 -12.39 -18.38 16.22
C LEU A 343 -12.75 -19.51 15.25
N PHE A 344 -12.09 -20.65 15.34
CA PHE A 344 -12.35 -21.76 14.44
C PHE A 344 -13.67 -22.49 14.76
N ALA A 345 -14.11 -22.50 16.03
CA ALA A 345 -15.45 -22.96 16.39
C ALA A 345 -16.56 -22.05 15.80
N ALA A 346 -16.31 -20.77 15.64
CA ALA A 346 -17.20 -19.85 14.95
C ALA A 346 -17.24 -20.05 13.42
N LYS A 347 -16.41 -20.92 12.85
CA LYS A 347 -16.37 -21.33 11.45
C LYS A 347 -16.29 -20.13 10.49
N PRO A 348 -15.14 -19.43 10.40
CA PRO A 348 -14.93 -18.45 9.34
C PRO A 348 -15.06 -19.13 7.98
N ALA A 349 -15.66 -18.45 7.01
CA ALA A 349 -15.84 -18.97 5.66
C ALA A 349 -14.50 -19.11 4.92
N LEU A 350 -13.51 -18.27 5.29
CA LEU A 350 -12.15 -18.33 4.75
C LEU A 350 -11.16 -17.84 5.81
N TYR A 351 -10.13 -18.63 6.06
CA TYR A 351 -8.90 -18.21 6.73
C TYR A 351 -7.76 -18.42 5.73
N TRP A 352 -7.17 -17.34 5.23
CA TRP A 352 -6.24 -17.37 4.10
C TRP A 352 -4.88 -16.80 4.51
N ILE A 353 -3.82 -17.56 4.25
CA ILE A 353 -2.44 -17.19 4.59
C ILE A 353 -1.65 -17.12 3.29
N ALA A 354 -1.03 -15.97 3.02
CA ALA A 354 -0.22 -15.76 1.82
C ALA A 354 1.14 -15.17 2.18
N ILE A 355 2.22 -15.69 1.56
CA ILE A 355 3.59 -15.24 1.83
C ILE A 355 4.52 -15.55 0.66
N GLY A 356 5.56 -14.72 0.49
CA GLY A 356 6.64 -14.96 -0.46
C GLY A 356 7.68 -15.93 0.08
N LYS A 357 8.29 -16.73 -0.78
CA LYS A 357 9.30 -17.77 -0.41
C LYS A 357 10.52 -17.20 0.31
N THR A 358 10.93 -15.97 -0.05
CA THR A 358 12.11 -15.31 0.53
C THR A 358 11.75 -14.20 1.52
N ASP A 359 10.48 -14.17 1.97
CA ASP A 359 9.99 -13.21 2.97
C ASP A 359 10.64 -13.49 4.33
N PHE A 360 11.17 -12.48 5.00
CA PHE A 360 11.80 -12.64 6.32
C PHE A 360 10.83 -13.10 7.42
N LEU A 361 9.50 -12.97 7.20
CA LEU A 361 8.46 -13.50 8.07
C LEU A 361 8.01 -14.92 7.70
N TYR A 362 8.68 -15.55 6.72
CA TYR A 362 8.30 -16.88 6.23
C TYR A 362 8.20 -17.90 7.37
N GLN A 363 9.23 -17.95 8.23
CA GLN A 363 9.26 -18.93 9.33
C GLN A 363 8.14 -18.70 10.35
N GLN A 364 7.81 -17.45 10.66
CA GLN A 364 6.69 -17.15 11.57
C GLN A 364 5.35 -17.66 11.03
N ASN A 365 5.13 -17.49 9.73
CA ASN A 365 3.91 -17.97 9.06
C ASN A 365 3.91 -19.48 8.90
N ALA A 366 5.06 -20.13 8.69
CA ALA A 366 5.20 -21.58 8.69
C ALA A 366 4.91 -22.18 10.07
N ASP A 367 5.38 -21.54 11.13
CA ASP A 367 5.10 -21.92 12.52
C ASP A 367 3.61 -21.82 12.86
N LEU A 368 2.94 -20.75 12.40
CA LEU A 368 1.48 -20.62 12.56
C LEU A 368 0.76 -21.75 11.80
N ARG A 369 1.10 -22.00 10.54
CA ARG A 369 0.49 -23.09 9.74
C ARG A 369 0.67 -24.44 10.41
N LYS A 370 1.88 -24.74 10.89
CA LYS A 370 2.16 -25.97 11.63
C LYS A 370 1.23 -26.12 12.84
N TYR A 371 1.03 -25.05 13.61
CA TYR A 371 0.10 -25.07 14.74
C TYR A 371 -1.36 -25.32 14.31
N LEU A 372 -1.80 -24.65 13.23
CA LEU A 372 -3.16 -24.83 12.70
C LEU A 372 -3.40 -26.26 12.22
N ASP A 373 -2.41 -26.85 11.52
CA ASP A 373 -2.45 -28.25 11.05
C ASP A 373 -2.59 -29.22 12.21
N GLU A 374 -1.80 -29.06 13.27
CA GLU A 374 -1.87 -29.92 14.47
C GLU A 374 -3.22 -29.83 15.21
N LYS A 375 -3.88 -28.67 15.13
CA LYS A 375 -5.21 -28.48 15.72
C LYS A 375 -6.36 -28.87 14.78
N GLY A 376 -6.06 -29.21 13.53
CA GLY A 376 -7.08 -29.48 12.51
C GLY A 376 -7.90 -28.24 12.14
N TYR A 377 -7.33 -27.03 12.26
CA TYR A 377 -7.99 -25.79 11.91
C TYR A 377 -7.87 -25.52 10.41
N PRO A 378 -8.98 -25.35 9.69
CA PRO A 378 -8.94 -25.20 8.23
C PRO A 378 -8.42 -23.82 7.81
N TYR A 379 -7.54 -23.81 6.83
CA TYR A 379 -7.07 -22.59 6.17
C TYR A 379 -6.68 -22.88 4.73
N GLU A 380 -6.63 -21.84 3.89
CA GLU A 380 -6.03 -21.89 2.56
C GLU A 380 -4.65 -21.23 2.61
N TYR A 381 -3.70 -21.81 1.88
CA TYR A 381 -2.34 -21.30 1.79
C TYR A 381 -1.96 -20.91 0.36
N ARG A 382 -1.30 -19.76 0.24
CA ARG A 382 -0.76 -19.24 -1.01
C ARG A 382 0.71 -18.86 -0.83
N GLU A 383 1.59 -19.46 -1.61
CA GLU A 383 2.99 -19.10 -1.68
C GLU A 383 3.31 -18.45 -3.02
N THR A 384 4.09 -17.37 -3.01
CA THR A 384 4.57 -16.68 -4.22
C THR A 384 6.09 -16.64 -4.24
N GLU A 385 6.66 -16.37 -5.39
CA GLU A 385 8.07 -16.01 -5.50
C GLU A 385 8.31 -14.63 -4.85
N GLY A 386 9.60 -14.36 -4.52
CA GLY A 386 10.01 -13.10 -3.92
C GLY A 386 9.76 -13.01 -2.41
N GLY A 387 10.04 -11.85 -1.86
CA GLY A 387 10.06 -11.58 -0.43
C GLY A 387 8.93 -10.66 0.05
N HIS A 388 9.27 -9.81 1.01
CA HIS A 388 8.37 -8.87 1.71
C HIS A 388 8.17 -7.59 0.90
N ILE A 389 7.40 -7.67 -0.20
CA ILE A 389 7.33 -6.63 -1.23
C ILE A 389 5.91 -6.34 -1.71
N TRP A 390 5.64 -5.10 -2.12
CA TRP A 390 4.33 -4.65 -2.61
C TRP A 390 3.81 -5.44 -3.82
N ARG A 391 4.69 -5.94 -4.68
CA ARG A 391 4.33 -6.83 -5.80
C ARG A 391 3.52 -8.04 -5.30
N ASN A 392 3.97 -8.70 -4.24
CA ASN A 392 3.28 -9.83 -3.65
C ASN A 392 1.95 -9.41 -3.01
N TRP A 393 1.91 -8.29 -2.31
CA TRP A 393 0.69 -7.83 -1.63
C TRP A 393 -0.40 -7.38 -2.60
N ARG A 394 -0.04 -6.80 -3.76
CA ARG A 394 -1.02 -6.55 -4.84
C ARG A 394 -1.61 -7.85 -5.38
N ILE A 395 -0.80 -8.89 -5.57
CA ILE A 395 -1.27 -10.24 -5.94
C ILE A 395 -2.24 -10.77 -4.87
N TYR A 396 -1.88 -10.66 -3.60
CA TYR A 396 -2.71 -11.17 -2.50
C TYR A 396 -4.03 -10.42 -2.39
N LEU A 397 -4.04 -9.11 -2.52
CA LEU A 397 -5.27 -8.33 -2.57
C LEU A 397 -6.16 -8.78 -3.74
N THR A 398 -5.57 -8.92 -4.92
CA THR A 398 -6.28 -9.37 -6.13
C THR A 398 -6.91 -10.74 -5.95
N GLU A 399 -6.16 -11.72 -5.45
CA GLU A 399 -6.63 -13.09 -5.26
C GLU A 399 -7.65 -13.20 -4.11
N PHE A 400 -7.41 -12.54 -2.98
CA PHE A 400 -8.30 -12.56 -1.82
C PHE A 400 -9.65 -11.91 -2.13
N SER A 401 -9.66 -10.76 -2.82
CA SER A 401 -10.88 -10.05 -3.20
C SER A 401 -11.81 -10.90 -4.10
N GLN A 402 -11.25 -11.81 -4.89
CA GLN A 402 -12.01 -12.74 -5.73
C GLN A 402 -12.57 -13.94 -4.95
N LYS A 403 -12.12 -14.19 -3.71
CA LYS A 403 -12.54 -15.34 -2.89
C LYS A 403 -13.66 -14.99 -1.91
N ILE A 404 -13.78 -13.72 -1.51
CA ILE A 404 -14.68 -13.28 -0.44
C ILE A 404 -16.07 -12.89 -0.95
N PHE A 405 -17.08 -12.99 -0.07
CA PHE A 405 -18.47 -12.56 -0.31
C PHE A 405 -19.18 -13.25 -1.48
N LYS A 406 -18.81 -14.49 -1.80
CA LYS A 406 -19.43 -15.28 -2.87
C LYS A 406 -20.82 -15.77 -2.52
#